data_fbceeff99d14d59f03bfd18d893fea39
#
_entry.id   fbceeff99d14d59f03bfd18d893fea39
#
_cell.length_a   1.000
_cell.length_b   1.000
_cell.length_c   1.000
_cell.angle_alpha   90.00
_cell.angle_beta   90.00
_cell.angle_gamma   90.00
#
_symmetry.space_group_name_H-M   'P 1'
#
loop_
_entity.id
_entity.type
_entity.pdbx_description
1 polymer ?
#
loop_
_entity_poly.entity_id
_entity_poly.type
_entity_poly.pdbx_seq_one_letter_code
_entity_poly.pdbx_strand_id
1 'polypeptide(L)'
;MGRIVASVKIDNVADDSKTLRCDALVDTGASFMVLPTAWRERLGKLETTSEVEMETATQQTIKGEVCGPVRIQIEGFRPIYTEVSFVDMHPADGEYEPLIGYLVLEQSQAGVDVLGHRLVHIKHMDLK
;
A
#
# COMPACT_ATOMS: atom_id res chain seq x y z
N MET A 1 -2.53 -7.59 18.29
CA MET A 1 -3.53 -7.00 17.38
C MET A 1 -3.85 -8.01 16.30
N GLY A 2 -5.12 -8.18 15.98
CA GLY A 2 -5.52 -9.04 14.88
C GLY A 2 -5.12 -8.48 13.53
N ARG A 3 -5.15 -9.32 12.51
CA ARG A 3 -4.85 -8.92 11.14
C ARG A 3 -6.05 -8.23 10.53
N ILE A 4 -5.82 -7.07 9.94
CA ILE A 4 -6.82 -6.35 9.17
C ILE A 4 -6.37 -6.38 7.72
N VAL A 5 -7.18 -6.97 6.86
CA VAL A 5 -6.89 -7.10 5.43
C VAL A 5 -7.96 -6.35 4.66
N ALA A 6 -7.56 -5.62 3.64
CA ALA A 6 -8.49 -4.87 2.80
C ALA A 6 -8.16 -5.10 1.33
N SER A 7 -9.20 -5.08 0.50
CA SER A 7 -9.04 -5.18 -0.95
C SER A 7 -8.71 -3.82 -1.53
N VAL A 8 -7.72 -3.78 -2.42
CA VAL A 8 -7.20 -2.54 -2.98
C VAL A 8 -7.10 -2.67 -4.49
N LYS A 9 -7.47 -1.59 -5.18
CA LYS A 9 -7.22 -1.45 -6.61
C LYS A 9 -6.18 -0.36 -6.83
N ILE A 10 -5.19 -0.64 -7.66
CA ILE A 10 -4.11 0.29 -7.97
C ILE A 10 -4.03 0.44 -9.48
N ASP A 11 -4.05 1.69 -9.96
CA ASP A 11 -3.97 2.00 -11.38
C ASP A 11 -2.76 2.90 -11.65
N ASN A 12 -2.12 2.70 -12.80
CA ASN A 12 -1.12 3.64 -13.29
C ASN A 12 -1.86 4.87 -13.82
N VAL A 13 -1.56 6.05 -13.30
CA VAL A 13 -2.24 7.29 -13.69
C VAL A 13 -1.98 7.63 -15.17
N ALA A 14 -0.80 7.32 -15.67
CA ALA A 14 -0.44 7.61 -17.06
C ALA A 14 -0.96 6.57 -18.05
N ASP A 15 -1.38 5.39 -17.58
CA ASP A 15 -1.85 4.29 -18.41
C ASP A 15 -2.88 3.47 -17.64
N ASP A 16 -4.14 3.82 -17.79
CA ASP A 16 -5.24 3.20 -17.04
C ASP A 16 -5.54 1.75 -17.47
N SER A 17 -4.90 1.28 -18.55
CA SER A 17 -4.97 -0.14 -18.92
C SER A 17 -4.12 -1.00 -17.99
N LYS A 18 -3.21 -0.39 -17.24
CA LYS A 18 -2.34 -1.07 -16.28
C LYS A 18 -2.93 -0.93 -14.89
N THR A 19 -3.49 -2.01 -14.40
CA THR A 19 -4.18 -2.05 -13.11
C THR A 19 -3.82 -3.32 -12.35
N LEU A 20 -3.95 -3.23 -11.04
CA LEU A 20 -3.62 -4.31 -10.12
C LEU A 20 -4.65 -4.34 -9.01
N ARG A 21 -5.16 -5.53 -8.68
CA ARG A 21 -6.01 -5.73 -7.51
C ARG A 21 -5.35 -6.73 -6.59
N CYS A 22 -5.42 -6.47 -5.30
CA CYS A 22 -4.89 -7.39 -4.30
C CYS A 22 -5.54 -7.19 -2.96
N ASP A 23 -5.42 -8.20 -2.11
CA ASP A 23 -5.73 -8.07 -0.69
C ASP A 23 -4.43 -7.73 0.03
N ALA A 24 -4.47 -6.70 0.87
CA ALA A 24 -3.30 -6.20 1.53
C ALA A 24 -3.52 -6.06 3.03
N LEU A 25 -2.45 -6.29 3.78
CA LEU A 25 -2.47 -6.16 5.23
C LEU A 25 -2.33 -4.68 5.61
N VAL A 26 -3.21 -4.22 6.49
CA VAL A 26 -3.10 -2.88 7.07
C VAL A 26 -1.93 -2.86 8.05
N ASP A 27 -0.93 -2.03 7.76
CA ASP A 27 0.29 -1.92 8.56
C ASP A 27 0.65 -0.44 8.77
N THR A 28 0.29 0.08 9.92
CA THR A 28 0.54 1.49 10.27
C THR A 28 2.02 1.78 10.51
N GLY A 29 2.86 0.75 10.58
CA GLY A 29 4.31 0.91 10.64
C GLY A 29 4.96 1.17 9.29
N ALA A 30 4.26 0.93 8.19
CA ALA A 30 4.72 1.26 6.85
C ALA A 30 4.20 2.64 6.45
N SER A 31 4.95 3.36 5.61
CA SER A 31 4.53 4.67 5.12
C SER A 31 3.66 4.57 3.88
N PHE A 32 4.15 3.87 2.87
CA PHE A 32 3.50 3.75 1.57
C PHE A 32 2.70 2.45 1.46
N MET A 33 1.94 2.33 0.37
CA MET A 33 1.52 1.01 -0.10
C MET A 33 2.77 0.24 -0.49
N VAL A 34 2.97 -0.97 0.05
CA VAL A 34 4.14 -1.78 -0.22
C VAL A 34 3.73 -2.98 -1.07
N LEU A 35 4.36 -3.11 -2.22
CA LEU A 35 4.07 -4.16 -3.20
C LEU A 35 5.35 -4.96 -3.49
N PRO A 36 5.22 -6.24 -3.85
CA PRO A 36 6.40 -6.98 -4.28
C PRO A 36 6.92 -6.47 -5.61
N THR A 37 8.24 -6.40 -5.74
CA THR A 37 8.90 -6.02 -6.99
C THR A 37 8.42 -6.88 -8.17
N ALA A 38 8.10 -8.14 -7.90
CA ALA A 38 7.62 -9.07 -8.93
C ALA A 38 6.33 -8.58 -9.62
N TRP A 39 5.56 -7.69 -8.98
CA TRP A 39 4.31 -7.17 -9.55
C TRP A 39 4.49 -5.85 -10.31
N ARG A 40 5.69 -5.31 -10.32
CA ARG A 40 5.93 -3.99 -10.93
C ARG A 40 5.46 -3.89 -12.38
N GLU A 41 5.68 -4.93 -13.17
CA GLU A 41 5.30 -4.95 -14.57
C GLU A 41 3.79 -4.84 -14.79
N ARG A 42 2.99 -5.29 -13.83
CA ARG A 42 1.53 -5.18 -13.91
C ARG A 42 1.04 -3.74 -13.95
N LEU A 43 1.80 -2.82 -13.36
CA LEU A 43 1.49 -1.40 -13.34
C LEU A 43 2.17 -0.65 -14.47
N GLY A 44 2.94 -1.34 -15.31
CA GLY A 44 3.59 -0.73 -16.44
C GLY A 44 4.70 0.22 -16.02
N LYS A 45 4.89 1.27 -16.82
CA LYS A 45 5.99 2.20 -16.64
C LYS A 45 5.63 3.25 -15.59
N LEU A 46 6.39 3.28 -14.51
CA LEU A 46 6.24 4.25 -13.43
C LEU A 46 7.57 4.97 -13.21
N GLU A 47 7.48 6.23 -12.83
CA GLU A 47 8.66 7.00 -12.49
C GLU A 47 9.14 6.63 -11.08
N THR A 48 10.44 6.38 -10.92
CA THR A 48 11.05 6.16 -9.61
C THR A 48 11.42 7.51 -9.02
N THR A 49 10.83 7.85 -7.88
CA THR A 49 11.02 9.15 -7.24
C THR A 49 12.03 9.10 -6.11
N SER A 50 12.18 7.98 -5.44
CA SER A 50 13.17 7.83 -4.37
C SER A 50 13.39 6.36 -4.05
N GLU A 51 14.44 6.12 -3.27
CA GLU A 51 14.70 4.80 -2.70
C GLU A 51 14.35 4.81 -1.23
N VAL A 52 13.89 3.68 -0.71
CA VAL A 52 13.59 3.50 0.70
C VAL A 52 14.31 2.29 1.24
N GLU A 53 14.58 2.32 2.53
CA GLU A 53 15.08 1.16 3.26
C GLU A 53 14.07 0.77 4.32
N MET A 54 13.82 -0.53 4.42
CA MET A 54 12.90 -1.08 5.43
C MET A 54 13.68 -2.06 6.28
N GLU A 55 13.47 -1.98 7.59
CA GLU A 55 14.05 -2.94 8.52
C GLU A 55 13.02 -4.02 8.84
N THR A 56 13.42 -5.27 8.67
CA THR A 56 12.55 -6.41 8.98
C THR A 56 12.64 -6.79 10.47
N ALA A 57 11.75 -7.68 10.91
CA ALA A 57 11.75 -8.17 12.27
C ALA A 57 13.06 -8.90 12.66
N THR A 58 13.80 -9.39 11.66
CA THR A 58 15.12 -10.03 11.88
C THR A 58 16.27 -9.03 11.74
N GLN A 59 15.97 -7.75 11.70
CA GLN A 59 16.94 -6.65 11.58
C GLN A 59 17.71 -6.65 10.26
N GLN A 60 17.18 -7.30 9.24
CA GLN A 60 17.71 -7.19 7.88
C GLN A 60 17.19 -5.93 7.23
N THR A 61 18.05 -5.24 6.49
CA THR A 61 17.66 -4.07 5.72
C THR A 61 17.25 -4.52 4.33
N ILE A 62 16.04 -4.14 3.93
CA ILE A 62 15.53 -4.39 2.58
C ILE A 62 15.40 -3.06 1.88
N LYS A 63 15.93 -2.97 0.66
CA LYS A 63 15.82 -1.77 -0.16
C LYS A 63 14.59 -1.87 -1.05
N GLY A 64 13.94 -0.73 -1.24
CA GLY A 64 12.81 -0.61 -2.13
C GLY A 64 12.87 0.67 -2.94
N GLU A 65 12.04 0.74 -3.96
CA GLU A 65 11.90 1.93 -4.79
C GLU A 65 10.50 2.49 -4.66
N VAL A 66 10.42 3.81 -4.46
CA VAL A 66 9.13 4.53 -4.45
C VAL A 66 8.85 5.01 -5.85
N CYS A 67 7.72 4.62 -6.39
CA CYS A 67 7.32 4.88 -7.77
C CYS A 67 5.90 5.45 -7.84
N GLY A 68 5.63 6.21 -8.86
CA GLY A 68 4.32 6.76 -9.13
C GLY A 68 4.30 7.62 -10.38
N PRO A 69 3.23 8.40 -10.58
CA PRO A 69 2.03 8.43 -9.73
C PRO A 69 1.08 7.25 -10.00
N VAL A 70 0.40 6.82 -8.95
CA VAL A 70 -0.63 5.79 -9.04
C VAL A 70 -1.92 6.29 -8.38
N ARG A 71 -3.04 5.68 -8.79
CA ARG A 71 -4.32 5.87 -8.15
C ARG A 71 -4.61 4.63 -7.33
N ILE A 72 -4.87 4.81 -6.04
CA ILE A 72 -5.17 3.71 -5.13
C ILE A 72 -6.57 3.89 -4.58
N GLN A 73 -7.33 2.82 -4.56
CA GLN A 73 -8.63 2.82 -3.93
C GLN A 73 -8.80 1.58 -3.06
N ILE A 74 -8.95 1.79 -1.77
CA ILE A 74 -9.36 0.75 -0.83
C ILE A 74 -10.86 0.56 -1.03
N GLU A 75 -11.30 -0.69 -1.15
CA GLU A 75 -12.72 -1.00 -1.34
C GLU A 75 -13.59 -0.33 -0.28
N GLY A 76 -14.56 0.44 -0.72
CA GLY A 76 -15.46 1.19 0.17
C GLY A 76 -14.97 2.58 0.56
N PHE A 77 -13.79 3.01 0.09
CA PHE A 77 -13.21 4.30 0.42
C PHE A 77 -12.95 5.13 -0.83
N ARG A 78 -12.62 6.41 -0.63
CA ARG A 78 -12.35 7.30 -1.75
C ARG A 78 -11.04 6.93 -2.46
N PRO A 79 -10.96 7.15 -3.78
CA PRO A 79 -9.67 6.99 -4.48
C PRO A 79 -8.71 8.11 -4.09
N ILE A 80 -7.42 7.78 -4.11
CA ILE A 80 -6.34 8.74 -3.83
C ILE A 80 -5.29 8.64 -4.93
N TYR A 81 -4.48 9.69 -5.05
CA TYR A 81 -3.35 9.73 -5.97
C TYR A 81 -2.08 9.85 -5.14
N THR A 82 -1.17 8.91 -5.32
CA THR A 82 -0.02 8.80 -4.44
C THR A 82 1.08 7.97 -5.12
N GLU A 83 2.01 7.50 -4.31
CA GLU A 83 3.12 6.65 -4.73
C GLU A 83 3.03 5.30 -4.03
N VAL A 84 3.70 4.31 -4.62
CA VAL A 84 3.85 2.98 -4.01
C VAL A 84 5.32 2.66 -3.83
N SER A 85 5.62 1.78 -2.89
CA SER A 85 6.97 1.26 -2.70
C SER A 85 7.02 -0.19 -3.21
N PHE A 86 7.97 -0.47 -4.12
CA PHE A 86 8.24 -1.83 -4.56
C PHE A 86 9.42 -2.38 -3.78
N VAL A 87 9.23 -3.52 -3.17
CA VAL A 87 10.21 -4.15 -2.28
C VAL A 87 10.36 -5.61 -2.68
N ASP A 88 11.58 -6.11 -2.62
CA ASP A 88 11.80 -7.55 -2.82
C ASP A 88 11.23 -8.30 -1.63
N MET A 89 10.10 -8.95 -1.87
CA MET A 89 9.43 -9.77 -0.87
C MET A 89 9.67 -11.24 -1.14
N HIS A 90 9.79 -12.02 -0.08
CA HIS A 90 9.80 -13.47 -0.16
C HIS A 90 8.38 -13.97 0.09
N PRO A 91 7.78 -14.72 -0.85
CA PRO A 91 6.43 -15.23 -0.62
C PRO A 91 6.41 -16.21 0.56
N ALA A 92 5.42 -16.03 1.44
CA ALA A 92 5.10 -16.98 2.50
C ALA A 92 4.00 -17.90 1.99
N ASP A 93 4.18 -19.20 2.11
CA ASP A 93 3.20 -20.20 1.62
C ASP A 93 2.81 -19.98 0.15
N GLY A 94 3.77 -19.53 -0.67
CA GLY A 94 3.56 -19.28 -2.10
C GLY A 94 2.85 -17.98 -2.41
N GLU A 95 2.52 -17.16 -1.42
CA GLU A 95 1.81 -15.91 -1.62
C GLU A 95 2.58 -14.71 -1.08
N TYR A 96 2.52 -13.61 -1.82
CA TYR A 96 3.04 -12.33 -1.35
C TYR A 96 2.04 -11.66 -0.41
N GLU A 97 2.57 -10.87 0.52
CA GLU A 97 1.74 -10.10 1.45
C GLU A 97 2.00 -8.60 1.28
N PRO A 98 1.23 -7.92 0.41
CA PRO A 98 1.35 -6.48 0.28
C PRO A 98 0.83 -5.76 1.53
N LEU A 99 1.33 -4.54 1.75
CA LEU A 99 1.01 -3.76 2.94
C LEU A 99 0.36 -2.44 2.54
N ILE A 100 -0.65 -2.03 3.32
CA ILE A 100 -1.24 -0.69 3.23
C ILE A 100 -0.62 0.16 4.34
N GLY A 101 0.19 1.13 3.96
CA GLY A 101 0.85 2.02 4.90
C GLY A 101 -0.02 3.18 5.36
N TYR A 102 0.46 3.92 6.37
CA TYR A 102 -0.34 4.95 7.01
C TYR A 102 -0.68 6.14 6.10
N LEU A 103 0.19 6.49 5.14
CA LEU A 103 -0.12 7.58 4.20
C LEU A 103 -1.35 7.28 3.35
N VAL A 104 -1.49 6.01 2.92
CA VAL A 104 -2.68 5.58 2.17
C VAL A 104 -3.92 5.67 3.04
N LEU A 105 -3.83 5.22 4.29
CA LEU A 105 -4.95 5.29 5.21
C LEU A 105 -5.38 6.73 5.47
N GLU A 106 -4.42 7.62 5.72
CA GLU A 106 -4.71 9.03 5.98
C GLU A 106 -5.39 9.70 4.78
N GLN A 107 -4.84 9.53 3.59
CA GLN A 107 -5.41 10.13 2.38
C GLN A 107 -6.78 9.54 2.04
N SER A 108 -6.99 8.27 2.31
CA SER A 108 -8.28 7.59 2.11
C SER A 108 -9.31 7.95 3.18
N GLN A 109 -8.90 8.64 4.23
CA GLN A 109 -9.72 8.92 5.40
C GLN A 109 -10.25 7.63 6.05
N ALA A 110 -9.36 6.65 6.14
CA ALA A 110 -9.64 5.35 6.73
C ALA A 110 -9.00 5.25 8.11
N GLY A 111 -9.81 4.95 9.11
CA GLY A 111 -9.33 4.68 10.45
C GLY A 111 -9.26 3.18 10.72
N VAL A 112 -8.46 2.80 11.70
CA VAL A 112 -8.31 1.40 12.10
C VAL A 112 -9.16 1.15 13.34
N ASP A 113 -10.13 0.25 13.21
CA ASP A 113 -10.92 -0.22 14.34
C ASP A 113 -10.31 -1.53 14.83
N VAL A 114 -9.47 -1.44 15.88
CA VAL A 114 -8.74 -2.61 16.38
C VAL A 114 -9.67 -3.63 17.04
N LEU A 115 -10.80 -3.20 17.58
CA LEU A 115 -11.76 -4.11 18.20
C LEU A 115 -12.61 -4.85 17.19
N GLY A 116 -13.01 -4.14 16.12
CA GLY A 116 -13.81 -4.72 15.04
C GLY A 116 -12.98 -5.39 13.96
N HIS A 117 -11.64 -5.30 14.01
CA HIS A 117 -10.73 -5.83 12.99
C HIS A 117 -11.08 -5.34 11.58
N ARG A 118 -11.35 -4.04 11.43
CA ARG A 118 -11.80 -3.45 10.17
C ARG A 118 -11.36 -2.01 10.03
N LEU A 119 -11.49 -1.49 8.81
CA LEU A 119 -11.32 -0.07 8.54
C LEU A 119 -12.67 0.62 8.67
N VAL A 120 -12.66 1.86 9.15
CA VAL A 120 -13.85 2.69 9.32
C VAL A 120 -13.61 4.05 8.66
N HIS A 121 -14.70 4.70 8.24
CA HIS A 121 -14.62 6.04 7.65
C HIS A 121 -14.38 7.08 8.73
N ILE A 122 -13.43 7.99 8.47
CA ILE A 122 -13.18 9.14 9.34
C ILE A 122 -13.71 10.37 8.61
N LYS A 123 -14.75 10.98 9.17
CA LYS A 123 -15.45 12.11 8.55
C LYS A 123 -14.70 13.43 8.72
N HIS A 124 -13.94 13.57 9.78
CA HIS A 124 -13.25 14.81 10.10
C HIS A 124 -11.78 14.53 10.34
N MET A 125 -10.93 15.31 9.69
CA MET A 125 -9.50 15.29 9.93
C MET A 125 -9.13 16.54 10.73
N ASP A 126 -8.25 16.36 11.71
CA ASP A 126 -7.70 17.47 12.44
C ASP A 126 -6.75 18.27 11.55
N LEU A 127 -7.07 19.52 11.32
CA LEU A 127 -6.21 20.46 10.64
C LEU A 127 -5.39 21.20 11.70
N LYS A 128 -4.16 20.76 11.87
CA LYS A 128 -3.26 21.43 12.82
C LYS A 128 -2.13 22.12 12.10
#